data_d6861f4f91320178075e1206b3355cf9
#
_entry.id   d6861f4f91320178075e1206b3355cf9
#
_cell.length_a   1.000
_cell.length_b   1.000
_cell.length_c   1.000
_cell.angle_alpha   90.00
_cell.angle_beta   90.00
_cell.angle_gamma   90.00
#
_symmetry.space_group_name_H-M   'P 1'
#
loop_
_entity.id
_entity.type
_entity.pdbx_description
1 polymer ?
#
loop_
_entity_poly.entity_id
_entity_poly.type
_entity_poly.pdbx_seq_one_letter_code
_entity_poly.pdbx_strand_id
1 'polypeptide(L)'
;MPQQGSSLLWRCRRGIREMDLLLQRFVETRYDKLSEEEKSAFTELLEQPDLDIMDWIMERSVPPTNSLKTIIQLIRDNNSLNNKEN
;
A
#
# COMPACT_ATOMS: atom_id res chain seq x y z
N MET A 1 -7.23 5.20 -21.46
CA MET A 1 -7.02 5.16 -21.13
C MET A 1 -6.67 5.30 -19.97
N PRO A 2 -7.01 5.57 -19.11
CA PRO A 2 -6.69 5.90 -18.00
C PRO A 2 -5.95 5.04 -17.47
N GLN A 3 -5.18 5.12 -17.54
CA GLN A 3 -4.32 4.33 -17.31
C GLN A 3 -3.64 4.46 -16.08
N GLN A 4 -3.84 5.45 -15.29
CA GLN A 4 -3.20 5.62 -14.03
C GLN A 4 -3.46 4.48 -13.12
N GLY A 5 -4.69 4.01 -13.05
CA GLY A 5 -5.06 2.89 -12.20
C GLY A 5 -4.35 1.62 -12.61
N SER A 6 -4.33 1.38 -13.90
CA SER A 6 -3.70 0.21 -14.42
C SER A 6 -2.21 0.18 -14.16
N SER A 7 -1.58 1.31 -14.38
CA SER A 7 -0.16 1.44 -14.15
C SER A 7 0.19 1.21 -12.71
N LEU A 8 -0.63 1.75 -11.83
CA LEU A 8 -0.41 1.62 -10.41
C LEU A 8 -0.56 0.17 -9.96
N LEU A 9 -1.55 -0.52 -10.51
CA LEU A 9 -1.76 -1.92 -10.17
C LEU A 9 -0.56 -2.78 -10.59
N TRP A 10 0.02 -2.46 -11.73
CA TRP A 10 1.22 -3.16 -12.17
C TRP A 10 2.36 -2.98 -11.18
N ARG A 11 2.51 -1.76 -10.67
CA ARG A 11 3.58 -1.46 -9.73
C ARG A 11 3.37 -2.15 -8.39
N CYS A 12 2.15 -2.60 -8.11
CA CYS A 12 1.87 -3.32 -6.89
C CYS A 12 2.26 -4.79 -6.98
N ARG A 13 2.55 -5.28 -8.18
CA ARG A 13 2.85 -6.69 -8.36
C ARG A 13 4.32 -6.93 -8.21
N ARG A 14 4.70 -7.43 -7.06
CA ARG A 14 6.10 -7.56 -6.72
C ARG A 14 6.57 -8.99 -6.54
N GLY A 15 5.67 -9.97 -6.72
CA GLY A 15 6.07 -11.35 -6.59
C GLY A 15 5.81 -11.96 -5.22
N ILE A 16 5.41 -11.15 -4.25
CA ILE A 16 5.02 -11.66 -2.95
C ILE A 16 3.51 -11.59 -2.92
N ARG A 17 2.88 -12.73 -3.04
CA ARG A 17 1.45 -12.81 -3.29
C ARG A 17 0.59 -12.05 -2.31
N GLU A 18 0.85 -12.25 -1.02
CA GLU A 18 0.04 -11.58 0.00
C GLU A 18 0.19 -10.07 -0.05
N MET A 19 1.41 -9.62 -0.27
CA MET A 19 1.66 -8.19 -0.35
C MET A 19 1.01 -7.62 -1.60
N ASP A 20 1.10 -8.35 -2.72
CA ASP A 20 0.48 -7.91 -3.96
C ASP A 20 -1.02 -7.72 -3.78
N LEU A 21 -1.67 -8.69 -3.15
CA LEU A 21 -3.10 -8.62 -2.92
C LEU A 21 -3.47 -7.46 -2.01
N LEU A 22 -2.69 -7.27 -0.97
CA LEU A 22 -2.93 -6.20 -0.02
C LEU A 22 -2.84 -4.84 -0.68
N LEU A 23 -1.80 -4.63 -1.48
CA LEU A 23 -1.61 -3.36 -2.17
C LEU A 23 -2.68 -3.14 -3.22
N GLN A 24 -3.04 -4.18 -3.96
CA GLN A 24 -4.06 -4.06 -4.97
C GLN A 24 -5.41 -3.71 -4.37
N ARG A 25 -5.76 -4.35 -3.27
CA ARG A 25 -7.00 -4.04 -2.58
C ARG A 25 -7.04 -2.60 -2.13
N PHE A 26 -5.92 -2.14 -1.61
CA PHE A 26 -5.83 -0.77 -1.15
C PHE A 26 -6.09 0.20 -2.29
N VAL A 27 -5.48 -0.04 -3.45
CA VAL A 27 -5.68 0.82 -4.60
C VAL A 27 -7.13 0.79 -5.03
N GLU A 28 -7.72 -0.38 -5.09
CA GLU A 28 -9.09 -0.53 -5.61
C GLU A 28 -10.13 0.08 -4.70
N THR A 29 -9.87 0.08 -3.40
CA THR A 29 -10.89 0.51 -2.46
C THR A 29 -10.65 1.89 -1.84
N ARG A 30 -9.39 2.32 -1.78
CA ARG A 30 -9.08 3.53 -1.04
C ARG A 30 -8.31 4.59 -1.79
N TYR A 31 -7.65 4.21 -2.87
CA TYR A 31 -6.72 5.14 -3.51
C TYR A 31 -7.39 6.44 -3.94
N ASP A 32 -8.58 6.34 -4.52
CA ASP A 32 -9.28 7.53 -5.02
C ASP A 32 -9.66 8.49 -3.90
N LYS A 33 -9.74 7.99 -2.69
CA LYS A 33 -10.13 8.80 -1.55
C LYS A 33 -8.95 9.41 -0.80
N LEU A 34 -7.76 9.10 -1.23
CA LEU A 34 -6.57 9.62 -0.58
C LEU A 34 -6.35 11.09 -0.93
N SER A 35 -5.73 11.82 -0.01
CA SER A 35 -5.31 13.18 -0.29
C SER A 35 -4.11 13.11 -1.25
N GLU A 36 -3.74 14.25 -1.80
CA GLU A 36 -2.59 14.30 -2.69
C GLU A 36 -1.32 13.87 -1.96
N GLU A 37 -1.21 14.24 -0.72
CA GLU A 37 -0.05 13.86 0.08
C GLU A 37 0.00 12.36 0.29
N GLU A 38 -1.17 11.77 0.55
CA GLU A 38 -1.25 10.34 0.76
C GLU A 38 -0.95 9.57 -0.53
N LYS A 39 -1.42 10.07 -1.65
CA LYS A 39 -1.11 9.45 -2.94
C LYS A 39 0.38 9.49 -3.22
N SER A 40 0.99 10.60 -2.89
CA SER A 40 2.42 10.76 -3.05
C SER A 40 3.17 9.78 -2.16
N ALA A 41 2.70 9.61 -0.94
CA ALA A 41 3.30 8.67 -0.01
C ALA A 41 3.17 7.24 -0.53
N PHE A 42 2.05 6.91 -1.14
CA PHE A 42 1.86 5.58 -1.69
C PHE A 42 2.84 5.33 -2.84
N THR A 43 3.03 6.33 -3.68
CA THR A 43 4.01 6.22 -4.77
C THR A 43 5.41 6.01 -4.20
N GLU A 44 5.75 6.74 -3.16
CA GLU A 44 7.03 6.58 -2.50
C GLU A 44 7.19 5.17 -1.94
N LEU A 45 6.12 4.64 -1.38
CA LEU A 45 6.13 3.29 -0.83
C LEU A 45 6.43 2.26 -1.91
N LEU A 46 5.83 2.43 -3.08
CA LEU A 46 6.03 1.48 -4.17
C LEU A 46 7.46 1.46 -4.69
N GLU A 47 8.25 2.46 -4.31
CA GLU A 47 9.64 2.51 -4.71
C GLU A 47 10.55 1.80 -3.72
N GLN A 48 10.02 1.33 -2.61
CA GLN A 48 10.82 0.69 -1.58
C GLN A 48 11.00 -0.80 -1.87
N PRO A 49 12.05 -1.42 -1.35
CA PRO A 49 12.25 -2.85 -1.53
C PRO A 49 11.14 -3.67 -0.90
N ASP A 50 10.84 -4.79 -1.51
CA ASP A 50 9.75 -5.67 -1.05
C ASP A 50 9.90 -6.06 0.41
N LEU A 51 11.10 -6.43 0.80
CA LEU A 51 11.32 -6.88 2.17
C LEU A 51 11.06 -5.78 3.18
N ASP A 52 11.41 -4.55 2.81
CA ASP A 52 11.16 -3.43 3.70
C ASP A 52 9.67 -3.20 3.87
N ILE A 53 8.93 -3.23 2.77
CA ILE A 53 7.49 -3.03 2.83
C ILE A 53 6.84 -4.11 3.68
N MET A 54 7.26 -5.35 3.50
CA MET A 54 6.73 -6.44 4.29
C MET A 54 7.02 -6.27 5.77
N ASP A 55 8.25 -5.88 6.10
CA ASP A 55 8.61 -5.66 7.48
C ASP A 55 7.75 -4.60 8.14
N TRP A 56 7.47 -3.54 7.40
CA TRP A 56 6.63 -2.46 7.93
C TRP A 56 5.19 -2.91 8.11
N ILE A 57 4.66 -3.65 7.14
CA ILE A 57 3.30 -4.15 7.22
C ILE A 57 3.15 -5.15 8.38
N MET A 58 4.16 -5.99 8.57
CA MET A 58 4.12 -6.99 9.61
C MET A 58 4.61 -6.46 10.96
N GLU A 59 4.93 -5.17 11.00
CA GLU A 59 5.38 -4.50 12.23
C GLU A 59 6.69 -5.03 12.78
N ARG A 60 7.53 -5.54 11.91
CA ARG A 60 8.86 -5.98 12.33
C ARG A 60 9.84 -4.83 12.40
N SER A 61 9.56 -3.76 11.69
CA SER A 61 10.37 -2.55 11.77
C SER A 61 9.49 -1.35 11.50
N VAL A 62 10.04 -0.16 11.70
CA VAL A 62 9.29 1.08 11.57
C VAL A 62 9.75 1.83 10.32
N PRO A 63 8.81 2.31 9.49
CA PRO A 63 9.21 3.07 8.31
C PRO A 63 10.02 4.29 8.69
N PRO A 64 10.95 4.70 7.84
CA PRO A 64 11.87 5.79 8.20
C PRO A 64 11.28 7.19 8.11
N THR A 65 10.19 7.38 7.39
CA THR A 65 9.60 8.71 7.25
C THR A 65 8.14 8.69 7.70
N ASN A 66 7.64 9.87 8.06
CA ASN A 66 6.25 9.99 8.46
C ASN A 66 5.29 9.65 7.33
N SER A 67 5.66 10.01 6.10
CA SER A 67 4.84 9.69 4.95
C SER A 67 4.63 8.19 4.84
N LEU A 68 5.71 7.45 4.93
CA LEU A 68 5.64 5.99 4.84
C LEU A 68 4.88 5.39 6.01
N LYS A 69 5.08 5.95 7.21
CA LYS A 69 4.34 5.48 8.37
C LYS A 69 2.84 5.64 8.16
N THR A 70 2.44 6.79 7.67
CA THR A 70 1.03 7.08 7.46
C THR A 70 0.42 6.13 6.44
N ILE A 71 1.09 5.95 5.31
CA ILE A 71 0.52 5.12 4.27
C ILE A 71 0.49 3.65 4.66
N ILE A 72 1.49 3.19 5.37
CA ILE A 72 1.52 1.81 5.87
C ILE A 72 0.37 1.59 6.85
N GLN A 73 0.11 2.56 7.72
CA GLN A 73 -0.97 2.46 8.68
C GLN A 73 -2.32 2.38 7.95
N LEU A 74 -2.50 3.18 6.92
CA LEU A 74 -3.75 3.15 6.15
C LEU A 74 -3.95 1.81 5.47
N ILE A 75 -2.89 1.24 4.93
CA ILE A 75 -2.95 -0.05 4.27
C ILE A 75 -3.32 -1.14 5.29
N ARG A 76 -2.71 -1.09 6.45
CA ARG A 76 -3.00 -2.07 7.49
C ARG A 76 -4.43 -1.95 7.98
N ASP A 77 -4.90 -0.73 8.16
CA ASP A 77 -6.27 -0.49 8.60
C ASP A 77 -7.27 -1.02 7.59
N ASN A 78 -7.01 -0.80 6.31
CA ASN A 78 -7.89 -1.28 5.26
C ASN A 78 -7.96 -2.80 5.25
N ASN A 79 -6.82 -3.44 5.42
CA ASN A 79 -6.75 -4.88 5.44
C ASN A 79 -7.46 -5.45 6.67
N SER A 80 -7.31 -4.79 7.79
CA SER A 80 -7.94 -5.20 9.03
C SER A 80 -9.46 -5.16 8.91
N LEU A 81 -9.98 -4.11 8.30
CA LEU A 81 -11.42 -4.00 8.08
C LEU A 81 -11.93 -5.11 7.19
N ASN A 82 -11.18 -5.41 6.14
CA ASN A 82 -11.57 -6.49 5.25
C ASN A 82 -11.58 -7.83 5.96
N ASN A 83 -10.59 -8.05 6.80
CA ASN A 83 -10.52 -9.28 7.56
C ASN A 83 -11.67 -9.41 8.53
N LYS A 84 -12.10 -8.30 9.11
CA LYS A 84 -13.18 -8.35 10.05
C LYS A 84 -14.48 -8.79 9.44
N GLU A 85 -14.63 -8.59 8.18
CA GLU A 85 -15.84 -8.96 7.53
C GLU A 85 -15.97 -10.45 7.35
N ASN A 86 -14.93 -11.17 7.52
CA ASN A 86 -15.00 -12.59 7.44
C ASN A 86 -15.26 -13.20 8.80
#